data_7f41960777190e7abaa456b1ddb49a63
#
_entry.id   7f41960777190e7abaa456b1ddb49a63
#
_cell.length_a   1.000
_cell.length_b   1.000
_cell.length_c   1.000
_cell.angle_alpha   90.00
_cell.angle_beta   90.00
_cell.angle_gamma   90.00
#
_symmetry.space_group_name_H-M   'P 1'
#
loop_
_entity.id
_entity.type
_entity.pdbx_description
1 polymer ?
#
loop_
_entity_poly.entity_id
_entity_poly.type
_entity_poly.pdbx_seq_one_letter_code
_entity_poly.pdbx_strand_id
1 'polypeptide(L)'
;MSDKTPRYITTTLPYVNADPHIGFGLEMVQADTLARYWRLMGEDVFFTTGTDEHGQKIAEKADAEGKDRQAYVDHFAAQFSVLKESLNLSYDNFIRTTDEHHKAAATEIWRRCEVAGDIYKKTYKGLYCVGDEMYMKESELVDGKCPNHPNMELQEVEEENYFFKLS
;
A
#
# COMPACT_ATOMS: atom_id res chain seq x y z
N MET A 1 -31.62 -12.08 -18.58
CA MET A 1 -30.49 -11.67 -17.70
C MET A 1 -29.94 -10.42 -18.34
N SER A 2 -29.95 -9.26 -17.68
CA SER A 2 -29.32 -8.08 -18.22
C SER A 2 -27.81 -8.33 -18.29
N ASP A 3 -27.24 -8.10 -19.45
CA ASP A 3 -25.81 -8.27 -19.70
C ASP A 3 -25.09 -7.08 -19.07
N LYS A 4 -24.99 -7.10 -17.70
CA LYS A 4 -24.31 -6.05 -16.94
C LYS A 4 -22.81 -6.19 -17.12
N THR A 5 -22.16 -5.12 -17.51
CA THR A 5 -20.71 -5.08 -17.60
C THR A 5 -20.11 -4.96 -16.19
N PRO A 6 -19.25 -5.90 -15.74
CA PRO A 6 -18.60 -5.78 -14.47
C PRO A 6 -17.59 -4.63 -14.46
N ARG A 7 -17.64 -3.81 -13.41
CA ARG A 7 -16.72 -2.70 -13.17
C ARG A 7 -16.04 -2.88 -11.82
N TYR A 8 -14.73 -2.77 -11.81
CA TYR A 8 -13.93 -2.85 -10.59
C TYR A 8 -13.18 -1.54 -10.41
N ILE A 9 -13.33 -0.93 -9.23
CA ILE A 9 -12.68 0.34 -8.87
C ILE A 9 -11.84 0.10 -7.63
N THR A 10 -10.61 0.58 -7.67
CA THR A 10 -9.71 0.66 -6.52
C THR A 10 -9.22 2.08 -6.33
N THR A 11 -8.83 2.42 -5.11
CA THR A 11 -8.04 3.60 -4.78
C THR A 11 -6.64 3.21 -4.36
N THR A 12 -5.76 4.16 -4.14
CA THR A 12 -4.55 3.91 -3.37
C THR A 12 -4.91 3.41 -1.98
N LEU A 13 -4.03 2.59 -1.40
CA LEU A 13 -4.10 2.17 -0.01
C LEU A 13 -3.06 3.00 0.76
N PRO A 14 -3.48 4.05 1.49
CA PRO A 14 -2.54 4.91 2.20
C PRO A 14 -1.86 4.18 3.36
N TYR A 15 -0.61 4.54 3.64
CA TYR A 15 0.06 4.14 4.87
C TYR A 15 -0.62 4.73 6.10
N VAL A 16 -0.82 3.89 7.10
CA VAL A 16 -1.44 4.24 8.39
C VAL A 16 -0.42 4.84 9.37
N ASN A 17 0.29 5.86 8.94
CA ASN A 17 1.34 6.52 9.72
C ASN A 17 0.98 7.96 10.12
N ALA A 18 -0.20 8.44 9.74
CA ALA A 18 -0.77 9.74 10.05
C ALA A 18 -2.28 9.73 9.75
N ASP A 19 -2.98 10.76 10.22
CA ASP A 19 -4.39 10.96 9.91
C ASP A 19 -4.62 11.20 8.40
N PRO A 20 -5.81 10.83 7.88
CA PRO A 20 -6.15 11.09 6.49
C PRO A 20 -6.12 12.59 6.18
N HIS A 21 -5.54 12.95 5.04
CA HIS A 21 -5.50 14.33 4.56
C HIS A 21 -6.44 14.54 3.38
N ILE A 22 -6.67 15.82 3.04
CA ILE A 22 -7.64 16.22 2.01
C ILE A 22 -7.34 15.62 0.62
N GLY A 23 -6.07 15.36 0.29
CA GLY A 23 -5.68 14.72 -0.98
C GLY A 23 -6.24 13.31 -1.10
N PHE A 24 -6.18 12.52 -0.03
CA PHE A 24 -6.81 11.20 0.00
C PHE A 24 -8.34 11.31 -0.05
N GLY A 25 -8.93 12.25 0.69
CA GLY A 25 -10.37 12.52 0.63
C GLY A 25 -10.85 12.85 -0.79
N LEU A 26 -10.06 13.63 -1.54
CA LEU A 26 -10.36 13.96 -2.95
C LEU A 26 -10.37 12.70 -3.83
N GLU A 27 -9.36 11.84 -3.71
CA GLU A 27 -9.29 10.57 -4.46
C GLU A 27 -10.51 9.68 -4.17
N MET A 28 -10.89 9.57 -2.90
CA MET A 28 -12.06 8.80 -2.49
C MET A 28 -13.36 9.32 -3.12
N VAL A 29 -13.57 10.64 -3.12
CA VAL A 29 -14.76 11.27 -3.71
C VAL A 29 -14.78 11.08 -5.23
N GLN A 30 -13.62 11.17 -5.90
CA GLN A 30 -13.53 10.92 -7.35
C GLN A 30 -13.88 9.47 -7.68
N ALA A 31 -13.32 8.50 -6.96
CA ALA A 31 -13.63 7.08 -7.16
C ALA A 31 -15.11 6.78 -6.86
N ASP A 32 -15.66 7.33 -5.79
CA ASP A 32 -17.06 7.16 -5.41
C ASP A 32 -18.02 7.76 -6.44
N THR A 33 -17.68 8.93 -6.98
CA THR A 33 -18.46 9.56 -8.05
C THR A 33 -18.54 8.65 -9.28
N LEU A 34 -17.43 8.04 -9.66
CA LEU A 34 -17.37 7.11 -10.79
C LEU A 34 -18.15 5.83 -10.51
N ALA A 35 -18.04 5.28 -9.30
CA ALA A 35 -18.79 4.11 -8.86
C ALA A 35 -20.31 4.37 -8.93
N ARG A 36 -20.76 5.49 -8.40
CA ARG A 36 -22.17 5.90 -8.44
C ARG A 36 -22.68 6.11 -9.87
N TYR A 37 -21.87 6.75 -10.70
CA TYR A 37 -22.21 6.95 -12.12
C TYR A 37 -22.45 5.61 -12.82
N TRP A 38 -21.54 4.65 -12.69
CA TRP A 38 -21.71 3.35 -13.34
C TRP A 38 -22.88 2.55 -12.78
N ARG A 39 -23.15 2.63 -11.49
CA ARG A 39 -24.34 2.02 -10.87
C ARG A 39 -25.63 2.62 -11.42
N LEU A 40 -25.68 3.94 -11.63
CA LEU A 40 -26.81 4.62 -12.27
C LEU A 40 -27.01 4.18 -13.72
N MET A 41 -25.92 3.86 -14.43
CA MET A 41 -25.98 3.32 -15.80
C MET A 41 -26.37 1.83 -15.85
N GLY A 42 -26.58 1.20 -14.69
CA GLY A 42 -27.02 -0.20 -14.61
C GLY A 42 -25.88 -1.20 -14.63
N GLU A 43 -24.61 -0.77 -14.56
CA GLU A 43 -23.43 -1.63 -14.50
C GLU A 43 -23.34 -2.37 -13.15
N ASP A 44 -22.60 -3.49 -13.13
CA ASP A 44 -22.28 -4.22 -11.91
C ASP A 44 -20.94 -3.70 -11.35
N VAL A 45 -21.00 -2.97 -10.24
CA VAL A 45 -19.83 -2.24 -9.71
C VAL A 45 -19.39 -2.79 -8.38
N PHE A 46 -18.12 -3.18 -8.29
CA PHE A 46 -17.43 -3.44 -7.04
C PHE A 46 -16.36 -2.38 -6.80
N PHE A 47 -16.53 -1.61 -5.73
CA PHE A 47 -15.60 -0.54 -5.33
C PHE A 47 -14.93 -0.93 -4.02
N THR A 48 -13.60 -1.08 -4.05
CA THR A 48 -12.79 -1.37 -2.88
C THR A 48 -11.76 -0.28 -2.61
N THR A 49 -11.53 -0.02 -1.34
CA THR A 49 -10.49 0.83 -0.80
C THR A 49 -9.92 0.18 0.45
N GLY A 50 -9.03 0.83 1.16
CA GLY A 50 -8.48 0.28 2.40
C GLY A 50 -7.23 0.99 2.87
N THR A 51 -6.42 0.29 3.63
CA THR A 51 -5.19 0.81 4.24
C THR A 51 -4.01 -0.15 4.03
N ASP A 52 -2.82 0.43 3.80
CA ASP A 52 -1.55 -0.29 3.80
C ASP A 52 -0.91 -0.18 5.18
N GLU A 53 -0.79 -1.32 5.87
CA GLU A 53 -0.48 -1.39 7.29
C GLU A 53 0.87 -2.06 7.60
N HIS A 54 1.63 -2.40 6.58
CA HIS A 54 2.97 -2.96 6.72
C HIS A 54 4.04 -1.92 6.35
N GLY A 55 5.26 -2.16 6.80
CA GLY A 55 6.41 -1.34 6.45
C GLY A 55 7.23 -0.88 7.65
N GLN A 56 8.51 -0.62 7.37
CA GLN A 56 9.48 -0.25 8.40
C GLN A 56 9.10 1.07 9.09
N LYS A 57 8.66 2.08 8.34
CA LYS A 57 8.30 3.39 8.88
C LYS A 57 7.15 3.32 9.90
N ILE A 58 6.18 2.44 9.67
CA ILE A 58 5.06 2.21 10.60
C ILE A 58 5.57 1.56 11.88
N ALA A 59 6.41 0.51 11.73
CA ALA A 59 7.00 -0.19 12.86
C ALA A 59 7.86 0.74 13.72
N GLU A 60 8.73 1.53 13.10
CA GLU A 60 9.60 2.50 13.79
C GLU A 60 8.79 3.56 14.56
N LYS A 61 7.70 4.06 13.96
CA LYS A 61 6.82 5.03 14.65
C LYS A 61 6.10 4.40 15.86
N ALA A 62 5.56 3.20 15.69
CA ALA A 62 4.92 2.48 16.79
C ALA A 62 5.89 2.23 17.95
N ASP A 63 7.10 1.77 17.63
CA ASP A 63 8.16 1.50 18.61
C ASP A 63 8.62 2.80 19.32
N ALA A 64 8.79 3.90 18.58
CA ALA A 64 9.15 5.21 19.11
C ALA A 64 8.09 5.76 20.08
N GLU A 65 6.80 5.45 19.84
CA GLU A 65 5.70 5.82 20.71
C GLU A 65 5.45 4.80 21.85
N GLY A 66 6.22 3.72 21.90
CA GLY A 66 6.04 2.64 22.89
C GLY A 66 4.71 1.90 22.75
N LYS A 67 4.14 1.86 21.54
CA LYS A 67 2.86 1.23 21.25
C LYS A 67 3.06 -0.15 20.62
N ASP A 68 2.14 -1.06 20.91
CA ASP A 68 2.00 -2.29 20.12
C ASP A 68 1.72 -1.93 18.65
N ARG A 69 2.42 -2.59 17.72
CA ARG A 69 2.36 -2.27 16.28
C ARG A 69 0.97 -2.50 15.69
N GLN A 70 0.26 -3.57 16.12
CA GLN A 70 -1.11 -3.82 15.65
C GLN A 70 -2.07 -2.77 16.20
N ALA A 71 -1.96 -2.42 17.49
CA ALA A 71 -2.78 -1.37 18.09
C ALA A 71 -2.52 0.01 17.44
N TYR A 72 -1.28 0.26 17.01
CA TYR A 72 -0.93 1.49 16.29
C TYR A 72 -1.66 1.56 14.94
N VAL A 73 -1.57 0.52 14.11
CA VAL A 73 -2.24 0.52 12.80
C VAL A 73 -3.75 0.48 12.92
N ASP A 74 -4.31 -0.20 13.94
CA ASP A 74 -5.75 -0.21 14.22
C ASP A 74 -6.28 1.19 14.50
N HIS A 75 -5.52 1.98 15.26
CA HIS A 75 -5.89 3.36 15.57
C HIS A 75 -6.03 4.21 14.29
N PHE A 76 -5.02 4.19 13.41
CA PHE A 76 -5.05 4.99 12.19
C PHE A 76 -6.02 4.43 11.15
N ALA A 77 -6.11 3.11 10.98
CA ALA A 77 -7.07 2.50 10.07
C ALA A 77 -8.52 2.90 10.41
N ALA A 78 -8.84 3.03 11.71
CA ALA A 78 -10.13 3.52 12.16
C ALA A 78 -10.41 4.96 11.69
N GLN A 79 -9.39 5.84 11.64
CA GLN A 79 -9.56 7.21 11.15
C GLN A 79 -9.88 7.24 9.65
N PHE A 80 -9.27 6.35 8.85
CA PHE A 80 -9.60 6.21 7.43
C PHE A 80 -11.01 5.64 7.22
N SER A 81 -11.43 4.68 8.02
CA SER A 81 -12.76 4.07 7.90
C SER A 81 -13.91 5.03 8.18
N VAL A 82 -13.71 6.00 9.09
CA VAL A 82 -14.71 7.05 9.39
C VAL A 82 -15.04 7.91 8.18
N LEU A 83 -14.15 8.01 7.19
CA LEU A 83 -14.41 8.75 5.96
C LEU A 83 -15.61 8.21 5.18
N LYS A 84 -15.99 6.94 5.37
CA LYS A 84 -17.19 6.38 4.76
C LYS A 84 -18.44 7.17 5.10
N GLU A 85 -18.62 7.44 6.38
CA GLU A 85 -19.78 8.20 6.86
C GLU A 85 -19.61 9.70 6.60
N SER A 86 -18.44 10.25 6.90
CA SER A 86 -18.16 11.69 6.81
C SER A 86 -18.29 12.23 5.38
N LEU A 87 -17.93 11.42 4.37
CA LEU A 87 -17.99 11.78 2.95
C LEU A 87 -19.11 11.03 2.21
N ASN A 88 -19.95 10.26 2.92
CA ASN A 88 -21.04 9.46 2.35
C ASN A 88 -20.55 8.57 1.19
N LEU A 89 -19.44 7.84 1.40
CA LEU A 89 -18.83 6.99 0.38
C LEU A 89 -19.58 5.66 0.23
N SER A 90 -19.64 5.16 -0.98
CA SER A 90 -20.40 3.95 -1.34
C SER A 90 -19.54 2.74 -1.65
N TYR A 91 -18.30 2.68 -1.15
CA TYR A 91 -17.46 1.50 -1.36
C TYR A 91 -18.07 0.24 -0.74
N ASP A 92 -17.85 -0.88 -1.41
CA ASP A 92 -18.37 -2.19 -1.01
C ASP A 92 -17.45 -2.88 -0.02
N ASN A 93 -16.15 -2.61 -0.11
CA ASN A 93 -15.13 -3.24 0.72
C ASN A 93 -14.08 -2.24 1.20
N PHE A 94 -13.68 -2.38 2.48
CA PHE A 94 -12.52 -1.71 3.05
C PHE A 94 -11.53 -2.79 3.47
N ILE A 95 -10.44 -2.94 2.71
CA ILE A 95 -9.40 -3.94 2.95
C ILE A 95 -8.31 -3.38 3.85
N ARG A 96 -7.89 -4.16 4.82
CA ARG A 96 -6.69 -3.88 5.61
C ARG A 96 -5.63 -4.91 5.25
N THR A 97 -4.40 -4.47 5.00
CA THR A 97 -3.33 -5.43 4.63
C THR A 97 -2.93 -6.34 5.79
N THR A 98 -3.32 -6.00 7.03
CA THR A 98 -3.18 -6.87 8.22
C THR A 98 -4.32 -7.87 8.41
N ASP A 99 -5.41 -7.77 7.65
CA ASP A 99 -6.52 -8.73 7.73
C ASP A 99 -6.11 -10.15 7.34
N GLU A 100 -6.63 -11.14 8.03
CA GLU A 100 -6.28 -12.55 7.78
C GLU A 100 -6.63 -13.00 6.36
N HIS A 101 -7.76 -12.55 5.80
CA HIS A 101 -8.13 -12.87 4.42
C HIS A 101 -7.18 -12.24 3.40
N HIS A 102 -6.65 -11.02 3.66
CA HIS A 102 -5.65 -10.41 2.80
C HIS A 102 -4.33 -11.19 2.86
N LYS A 103 -3.86 -11.51 4.07
CA LYS A 103 -2.65 -12.33 4.26
C LYS A 103 -2.75 -13.68 3.58
N ALA A 104 -3.92 -14.34 3.71
CA ALA A 104 -4.16 -15.63 3.06
C ALA A 104 -4.10 -15.52 1.52
N ALA A 105 -4.71 -14.47 0.94
CA ALA A 105 -4.68 -14.23 -0.50
C ALA A 105 -3.27 -13.91 -1.00
N ALA A 106 -2.55 -13.03 -0.30
CA ALA A 106 -1.17 -12.66 -0.63
C ALA A 106 -0.24 -13.89 -0.56
N THR A 107 -0.39 -14.72 0.49
CA THR A 107 0.37 -15.97 0.65
C THR A 107 0.11 -16.95 -0.50
N GLU A 108 -1.15 -17.09 -0.92
CA GLU A 108 -1.51 -17.99 -2.03
C GLU A 108 -0.95 -17.50 -3.37
N ILE A 109 -0.98 -16.18 -3.64
CA ILE A 109 -0.36 -15.60 -4.84
C ILE A 109 1.15 -15.82 -4.82
N TRP A 110 1.80 -15.55 -3.69
CA TRP A 110 3.23 -15.81 -3.52
C TRP A 110 3.58 -17.27 -3.84
N ARG A 111 2.85 -18.22 -3.24
CA ARG A 111 3.06 -19.65 -3.45
C ARG A 111 2.93 -20.05 -4.92
N ARG A 112 1.96 -19.49 -5.64
CA ARG A 112 1.79 -19.75 -7.08
C ARG A 112 2.97 -19.24 -7.90
N CYS A 113 3.43 -18.01 -7.62
CA CYS A 113 4.60 -17.44 -8.28
C CYS A 113 5.89 -18.23 -7.96
N GLU A 114 6.04 -18.69 -6.72
CA GLU A 114 7.18 -19.53 -6.33
C GLU A 114 7.17 -20.88 -7.07
N VAL A 115 6.01 -21.54 -7.14
CA VAL A 115 5.86 -22.82 -7.90
C VAL A 115 6.09 -22.60 -9.40
N ALA A 116 5.71 -21.46 -9.96
CA ALA A 116 5.99 -21.08 -11.34
C ALA A 116 7.49 -20.80 -11.59
N GLY A 117 8.29 -20.63 -10.54
CA GLY A 117 9.71 -20.30 -10.63
C GLY A 117 9.97 -18.80 -10.87
N ASP A 118 8.97 -17.96 -10.63
CA ASP A 118 9.07 -16.51 -10.80
C ASP A 118 9.68 -15.83 -9.59
N ILE A 119 9.77 -16.52 -8.45
CA ILE A 119 10.41 -16.01 -7.23
C ILE A 119 11.73 -16.74 -7.01
N TYR A 120 12.78 -15.99 -6.74
CA TYR A 120 14.11 -16.52 -6.45
C TYR A 120 14.82 -15.69 -5.39
N LYS A 121 15.74 -16.32 -4.66
CA LYS A 121 16.58 -15.63 -3.68
C LYS A 121 17.89 -15.16 -4.31
N LYS A 122 18.33 -13.98 -3.90
CA LYS A 122 19.63 -13.44 -4.28
C LYS A 122 20.14 -12.50 -3.19
N THR A 123 21.42 -12.58 -2.90
CA THR A 123 22.10 -11.57 -2.10
C THR A 123 22.21 -10.28 -2.90
N TYR A 124 21.75 -9.20 -2.33
CA TYR A 124 21.87 -7.87 -2.87
C TYR A 124 22.73 -7.01 -1.92
N LYS A 125 23.68 -6.28 -2.51
CA LYS A 125 24.46 -5.29 -1.80
C LYS A 125 24.28 -3.94 -2.51
N GLY A 126 23.92 -2.92 -1.76
CA GLY A 126 23.69 -1.60 -2.34
C GLY A 126 23.52 -0.52 -1.28
N LEU A 127 23.43 0.72 -1.74
CA LEU A 127 23.15 1.88 -0.91
C LEU A 127 21.63 2.07 -0.80
N TYR A 128 21.11 2.04 0.41
CA TYR A 128 19.69 2.16 0.69
C TYR A 128 19.35 3.54 1.23
N CYS A 129 18.38 4.20 0.61
CA CYS A 129 17.80 5.44 1.09
C CYS A 129 16.56 5.16 1.93
N VAL A 130 16.63 5.38 3.24
CA VAL A 130 15.50 5.17 4.15
C VAL A 130 14.33 6.11 3.83
N GLY A 131 14.62 7.31 3.34
CA GLY A 131 13.60 8.30 2.96
C GLY A 131 12.74 7.86 1.78
N ASP A 132 13.39 7.33 0.72
CA ASP A 132 12.72 6.81 -0.48
C ASP A 132 12.30 5.35 -0.35
N GLU A 133 12.75 4.65 0.72
CA GLU A 133 12.56 3.20 0.91
C GLU A 133 13.04 2.37 -0.29
N MET A 134 14.17 2.76 -0.90
CA MET A 134 14.70 2.08 -2.07
C MET A 134 16.22 2.06 -2.12
N TYR A 135 16.74 1.08 -2.85
CA TYR A 135 18.16 1.01 -3.18
C TYR A 135 18.51 2.01 -4.28
N MET A 136 19.60 2.73 -4.09
CA MET A 136 20.14 3.72 -5.01
C MET A 136 21.34 3.15 -5.76
N LYS A 137 21.42 3.39 -7.05
CA LYS A 137 22.64 3.15 -7.83
C LYS A 137 23.57 4.36 -7.69
N GLU A 138 24.87 4.14 -7.76
CA GLU A 138 25.85 5.23 -7.72
C GLU A 138 25.57 6.30 -8.78
N SER A 139 25.06 5.89 -9.97
CA SER A 139 24.69 6.80 -11.06
C SER A 139 23.46 7.67 -10.77
N GLU A 140 22.69 7.35 -9.75
CA GLU A 140 21.47 8.07 -9.34
C GLU A 140 21.74 9.06 -8.20
N LEU A 141 22.97 9.03 -7.65
CA LEU A 141 23.36 9.90 -6.55
C LEU A 141 23.82 11.26 -7.06
N VAL A 142 23.52 12.30 -6.30
CA VAL A 142 24.05 13.65 -6.49
C VAL A 142 25.00 13.94 -5.32
N ASP A 143 26.28 14.20 -5.62
CA ASP A 143 27.33 14.39 -4.62
C ASP A 143 27.40 13.25 -3.58
N GLY A 144 27.16 12.01 -4.02
CA GLY A 144 27.17 10.81 -3.18
C GLY A 144 25.95 10.66 -2.25
N LYS A 145 24.90 11.45 -2.48
CA LYS A 145 23.68 11.47 -1.66
C LYS A 145 22.42 11.22 -2.49
N CYS A 146 21.35 10.82 -1.81
CA CYS A 146 20.04 10.74 -2.42
C CYS A 146 19.54 12.13 -2.84
N PRO A 147 19.15 12.36 -4.10
CA PRO A 147 18.69 13.66 -4.57
C PRO A 147 17.41 14.13 -3.86
N ASN A 148 16.53 13.21 -3.46
CA ASN A 148 15.29 13.55 -2.74
C ASN A 148 15.52 13.79 -1.24
N HIS A 149 16.56 13.17 -0.66
CA HIS A 149 16.87 13.23 0.77
C HIS A 149 18.35 13.59 1.01
N PRO A 150 18.82 14.78 0.61
CA PRO A 150 20.23 15.15 0.63
C PRO A 150 20.82 15.26 2.05
N ASN A 151 19.96 15.36 3.06
CA ASN A 151 20.34 15.45 4.47
C ASN A 151 20.33 14.10 5.19
N MET A 152 19.93 13.01 4.49
CA MET A 152 19.98 11.65 5.04
C MET A 152 21.20 10.91 4.53
N GLU A 153 21.85 10.19 5.41
CA GLU A 153 22.94 9.29 5.03
C GLU A 153 22.37 8.01 4.42
N LEU A 154 23.01 7.53 3.36
CA LEU A 154 22.68 6.26 2.75
C LEU A 154 23.26 5.13 3.61
N GLN A 155 22.49 4.07 3.77
CA GLN A 155 22.92 2.87 4.48
C GLN A 155 23.50 1.85 3.50
N GLU A 156 24.71 1.36 3.77
CA GLU A 156 25.22 0.21 3.03
C GLU A 156 24.56 -1.05 3.60
N VAL A 157 23.74 -1.70 2.77
CA VAL A 157 22.97 -2.89 3.15
C VAL A 157 23.43 -4.05 2.29
N GLU A 158 23.69 -5.18 2.94
CA GLU A 158 23.94 -6.46 2.27
C GLU A 158 22.99 -7.49 2.88
N GLU A 159 22.01 -7.93 2.09
CA GLU A 159 21.01 -8.87 2.55
C GLU A 159 20.58 -9.86 1.47
N GLU A 160 20.12 -11.03 1.88
CA GLU A 160 19.50 -12.00 1.01
C GLU A 160 18.01 -11.70 0.91
N ASN A 161 17.55 -11.31 -0.30
CA ASN A 161 16.17 -10.97 -0.57
C ASN A 161 15.54 -11.88 -1.62
N TYR A 162 14.22 -11.92 -1.60
CA TYR A 162 13.45 -12.53 -2.68
C TYR A 162 13.24 -11.52 -3.81
N PHE A 163 13.41 -12.00 -5.02
CA PHE A 163 13.22 -11.25 -6.26
C PHE A 163 12.14 -11.90 -7.09
N PHE A 164 11.36 -11.08 -7.77
CA PHE A 164 10.36 -11.50 -8.75
C PHE A 164 10.89 -11.28 -10.16
N LYS A 165 10.74 -12.28 -11.05
CA LYS A 165 11.10 -12.16 -12.46
C LYS A 165 9.97 -11.42 -13.17
N LEU A 166 10.24 -10.19 -13.56
CA LEU A 166 9.41 -9.45 -14.51
C LEU A 166 9.83 -9.86 -15.92
N SER A 167 9.14 -10.77 -16.54
CA SER A 167 9.40 -11.22 -17.92
C SER A 167 8.52 -10.49 -18.93
#